data_90d4a993442e7fdde12116df68a6257b
#
_entry.id   90d4a993442e7fdde12116df68a6257b
#
_cell.length_a   1.000
_cell.length_b   1.000
_cell.length_c   1.000
_cell.angle_alpha   90.00
_cell.angle_beta   90.00
_cell.angle_gamma   90.00
#
_symmetry.space_group_name_H-M   'P 1'
#
loop_
_entity.id
_entity.type
_entity.pdbx_description
1 polymer ?
#
loop_
_entity_poly.entity_id
_entity_poly.type
_entity_poly.pdbx_seq_one_letter_code
_entity_poly.pdbx_strand_id
1 'polypeptide(L)'
;MGERIKKLKKIRIHREGTNELTLSALAIVCIATLIWYGLHSHILLWAFLIIFGTAWMIALNFYRCPIRYFNGDSEKLVVAPADGKIVVVEEAEENTYFHDKRLMISIFMSPLNVHANWFPVDGKVKFVKHFNGNYHKAWLPKASEENEHADIMITTPDGQDVLVRQIAGALARRIVTYAKAEEECYIDEHMGFIKLGSRVDVFLPLTAKACVTMDQPTTGDQTVIAKLA
;
A
#
# COMPACT_ATOMS: atom_id res chain seq x y z
N MET A 1 -13.69 -13.19 24.40
CA MET A 1 -13.30 -13.51 23.01
C MET A 1 -14.55 -13.41 22.16
N GLY A 2 -14.82 -12.22 21.57
CA GLY A 2 -16.06 -11.97 20.84
C GLY A 2 -15.94 -12.55 19.44
N GLU A 3 -16.90 -13.35 19.01
CA GLU A 3 -17.04 -13.77 17.62
C GLU A 3 -17.13 -12.55 16.71
N ARG A 4 -16.05 -12.29 15.96
CA ARG A 4 -16.09 -11.30 14.87
C ARG A 4 -17.04 -11.83 13.79
N ILE A 5 -18.20 -11.23 13.68
CA ILE A 5 -19.16 -11.53 12.62
C ILE A 5 -18.42 -11.39 11.28
N LYS A 6 -18.30 -12.49 10.53
CA LYS A 6 -17.75 -12.48 9.16
C LYS A 6 -18.60 -11.57 8.27
N LYS A 7 -18.20 -10.30 8.15
CA LYS A 7 -18.82 -9.40 7.19
C LYS A 7 -18.47 -9.89 5.79
N LEU A 8 -19.47 -9.98 4.92
CA LEU A 8 -19.32 -10.30 3.50
C LEU A 8 -18.18 -9.45 2.89
N LYS A 9 -17.32 -10.07 2.08
CA LYS A 9 -16.24 -9.39 1.34
C LYS A 9 -16.85 -8.26 0.51
N LYS A 10 -16.79 -7.03 0.99
CA LYS A 10 -17.23 -5.84 0.25
C LYS A 10 -15.99 -5.10 -0.23
N ILE A 11 -15.97 -4.79 -1.52
CA ILE A 11 -15.03 -3.82 -2.09
C ILE A 11 -15.65 -2.45 -1.83
N ARG A 12 -14.89 -1.54 -1.25
CA ARG A 12 -15.27 -0.14 -1.06
C ARG A 12 -14.24 0.77 -1.74
N ILE A 13 -14.61 2.02 -1.95
CA ILE A 13 -13.66 3.04 -2.38
C ILE A 13 -12.86 3.50 -1.16
N HIS A 14 -11.56 3.60 -1.36
CA HIS A 14 -10.66 4.13 -0.35
C HIS A 14 -10.94 5.62 -0.11
N ARG A 15 -10.86 6.08 1.15
CA ARG A 15 -11.17 7.47 1.51
C ARG A 15 -10.33 8.50 0.73
N GLU A 16 -9.07 8.15 0.40
CA GLU A 16 -8.16 9.02 -0.37
C GLU A 16 -8.59 9.20 -1.84
N GLY A 17 -9.51 8.39 -2.34
CA GLY A 17 -10.03 8.49 -3.70
C GLY A 17 -11.43 9.09 -3.79
N THR A 18 -12.13 9.22 -2.68
CA THR A 18 -13.55 9.62 -2.71
C THR A 18 -13.74 10.99 -3.35
N ASN A 19 -12.97 11.99 -2.93
CA ASN A 19 -13.09 13.34 -3.46
C ASN A 19 -12.65 13.44 -4.93
N GLU A 20 -11.50 12.83 -5.28
CA GLU A 20 -10.99 12.83 -6.64
C GLU A 20 -11.97 12.15 -7.61
N LEU A 21 -12.51 10.99 -7.23
CA LEU A 21 -13.48 10.26 -8.05
C LEU A 21 -14.80 11.01 -8.19
N THR A 22 -15.30 11.61 -7.12
CA THR A 22 -16.56 12.36 -7.15
C THR A 22 -16.43 13.62 -8.01
N LEU A 23 -15.38 14.42 -7.79
CA LEU A 23 -15.15 15.64 -8.55
C LEU A 23 -14.90 15.37 -10.03
N SER A 24 -14.12 14.34 -10.35
CA SER A 24 -13.86 13.95 -11.74
C SER A 24 -15.11 13.39 -12.42
N ALA A 25 -15.96 12.63 -11.74
CA ALA A 25 -17.23 12.17 -12.27
C ALA A 25 -18.18 13.35 -12.59
N LEU A 26 -18.29 14.31 -11.67
CA LEU A 26 -19.07 15.53 -11.91
C LEU A 26 -18.54 16.33 -13.10
N ALA A 27 -17.20 16.49 -13.22
CA ALA A 27 -16.61 17.17 -14.35
C ALA A 27 -16.90 16.45 -15.68
N ILE A 28 -16.80 15.13 -15.72
CA ILE A 28 -17.12 14.32 -16.91
C ILE A 28 -18.59 14.53 -17.31
N VAL A 29 -19.53 14.49 -16.36
CA VAL A 29 -20.95 14.71 -16.62
C VAL A 29 -21.20 16.13 -17.14
N CYS A 30 -20.63 17.15 -16.50
CA CYS A 30 -20.78 18.55 -16.96
C CYS A 30 -20.25 18.76 -18.39
N ILE A 31 -19.06 18.25 -18.71
CA ILE A 31 -18.48 18.39 -20.04
C ILE A 31 -19.30 17.60 -21.07
N ALA A 32 -19.71 16.38 -20.76
CA ALA A 32 -20.60 15.60 -21.64
C ALA A 32 -21.91 16.33 -21.94
N THR A 33 -22.51 16.98 -20.94
CA THR A 33 -23.72 17.79 -21.09
C THR A 33 -23.48 18.99 -21.99
N LEU A 34 -22.35 19.70 -21.82
CA LEU A 34 -21.97 20.83 -22.71
C LEU A 34 -21.76 20.38 -24.16
N ILE A 35 -21.12 19.23 -24.39
CA ILE A 35 -20.93 18.66 -25.72
C ILE A 35 -22.30 18.32 -26.34
N TRP A 36 -23.19 17.70 -25.55
CA TRP A 36 -24.52 17.32 -26.03
C TRP A 36 -25.38 18.52 -26.44
N TYR A 37 -25.52 19.52 -25.57
CA TYR A 37 -26.39 20.67 -25.81
C TYR A 37 -25.71 21.81 -26.59
N GLY A 38 -24.40 21.99 -26.44
CA GLY A 38 -23.69 23.10 -27.08
C GLY A 38 -23.19 22.78 -28.49
N LEU A 39 -22.60 21.60 -28.69
CA LEU A 39 -22.01 21.21 -29.96
C LEU A 39 -22.89 20.29 -30.82
N HIS A 40 -23.92 19.70 -30.24
CA HIS A 40 -24.85 18.76 -30.89
C HIS A 40 -24.14 17.63 -31.67
N SER A 41 -22.92 17.25 -31.24
CA SER A 41 -22.10 16.27 -31.92
C SER A 41 -22.06 14.93 -31.16
N HIS A 42 -22.73 13.93 -31.67
CA HIS A 42 -22.72 12.58 -31.09
C HIS A 42 -21.32 11.94 -31.18
N ILE A 43 -20.56 12.21 -32.24
CA ILE A 43 -19.21 11.65 -32.42
C ILE A 43 -18.30 12.14 -31.33
N LEU A 44 -18.27 13.46 -31.09
CA LEU A 44 -17.44 14.06 -30.04
C LEU A 44 -17.85 13.57 -28.65
N LEU A 45 -19.17 13.45 -28.39
CA LEU A 45 -19.68 12.93 -27.13
C LEU A 45 -19.20 11.52 -26.86
N TRP A 46 -19.35 10.60 -27.80
CA TRP A 46 -18.93 9.22 -27.62
C TRP A 46 -17.40 9.10 -27.50
N ALA A 47 -16.65 9.83 -28.32
CA ALA A 47 -15.19 9.86 -28.20
C ALA A 47 -14.76 10.34 -26.79
N PHE A 48 -15.36 11.42 -26.30
CA PHE A 48 -15.10 11.94 -24.95
C PHE A 48 -15.44 10.91 -23.87
N LEU A 49 -16.63 10.32 -23.92
CA LEU A 49 -17.07 9.34 -22.92
C LEU A 49 -16.20 8.07 -22.91
N ILE A 50 -15.76 7.58 -24.09
CA ILE A 50 -14.88 6.42 -24.17
C ILE A 50 -13.53 6.74 -23.52
N ILE A 51 -12.92 7.86 -23.84
CA ILE A 51 -11.59 8.23 -23.32
C ILE A 51 -11.66 8.48 -21.81
N PHE A 52 -12.48 9.44 -21.40
CA PHE A 52 -12.52 9.88 -20.00
C PHE A 52 -13.25 8.90 -19.09
N GLY A 53 -14.26 8.19 -19.61
CA GLY A 53 -14.93 7.11 -18.90
C GLY A 53 -13.97 5.94 -18.62
N THR A 54 -13.16 5.54 -19.61
CA THR A 54 -12.14 4.49 -19.40
C THR A 54 -11.08 4.94 -18.38
N ALA A 55 -10.58 6.18 -18.49
CA ALA A 55 -9.64 6.73 -17.52
C ALA A 55 -10.25 6.75 -16.10
N TRP A 56 -11.53 7.13 -15.97
CA TRP A 56 -12.23 7.11 -14.68
C TRP A 56 -12.41 5.70 -14.13
N MET A 57 -12.70 4.72 -14.97
CA MET A 57 -12.78 3.32 -14.54
C MET A 57 -11.42 2.78 -14.05
N ILE A 58 -10.31 3.19 -14.67
CA ILE A 58 -8.96 2.88 -14.21
C ILE A 58 -8.71 3.51 -12.84
N ALA A 59 -9.09 4.78 -12.65
CA ALA A 59 -8.98 5.46 -11.37
C ALA A 59 -9.86 4.79 -10.29
N LEU A 60 -11.07 4.38 -10.63
CA LEU A 60 -11.96 3.64 -9.74
C LEU A 60 -11.32 2.32 -9.28
N ASN A 61 -10.72 1.57 -10.24
CA ASN A 61 -9.99 0.34 -9.93
C ASN A 61 -8.77 0.63 -9.01
N PHE A 62 -8.06 1.71 -9.24
CA PHE A 62 -6.90 2.12 -8.43
C PHE A 62 -7.29 2.41 -6.97
N TYR A 63 -8.39 3.13 -6.75
CA TYR A 63 -8.88 3.47 -5.41
C TYR A 63 -9.74 2.36 -4.77
N ARG A 64 -9.85 1.17 -5.38
CA ARG A 64 -10.57 0.07 -4.74
C ARG A 64 -9.87 -0.34 -3.45
N CYS A 65 -10.65 -0.60 -2.42
CA CYS A 65 -10.17 -1.04 -1.12
C CYS A 65 -11.03 -2.23 -0.64
N PRO A 66 -10.61 -3.46 -0.90
CA PRO A 66 -11.30 -4.63 -0.41
C PRO A 66 -11.19 -4.71 1.11
N ILE A 67 -12.29 -5.08 1.76
CA ILE A 67 -12.28 -5.41 3.18
C ILE A 67 -11.72 -6.82 3.30
N ARG A 68 -10.61 -6.94 4.00
CA ARG A 68 -9.90 -8.21 4.23
C ARG A 68 -9.74 -8.45 5.71
N TYR A 69 -9.54 -9.69 6.07
CA TYR A 69 -9.22 -10.11 7.41
C TYR A 69 -8.23 -11.25 7.33
N PHE A 70 -7.21 -11.22 8.16
CA PHE A 70 -6.32 -12.36 8.33
C PHE A 70 -7.04 -13.47 9.10
N ASN A 71 -7.07 -14.67 8.55
CA ASN A 71 -7.78 -15.82 9.14
C ASN A 71 -6.82 -16.81 9.82
N GLY A 72 -5.72 -16.34 10.37
CA GLY A 72 -4.73 -17.16 11.07
C GLY A 72 -4.50 -16.69 12.50
N ASP A 73 -3.69 -17.44 13.22
CA ASP A 73 -3.07 -16.96 14.43
C ASP A 73 -2.00 -15.91 14.01
N SER A 74 -2.13 -14.68 14.50
CA SER A 74 -1.21 -13.59 14.16
C SER A 74 0.09 -13.64 14.97
N GLU A 75 0.16 -14.49 15.99
CA GLU A 75 1.32 -14.58 16.86
C GLU A 75 2.57 -14.94 16.06
N LYS A 76 3.59 -14.09 16.15
CA LYS A 76 4.88 -14.21 15.45
C LYS A 76 4.81 -14.28 13.92
N LEU A 77 3.67 -13.99 13.30
CA LEU A 77 3.56 -13.93 11.86
C LEU A 77 3.73 -12.51 11.35
N VAL A 78 4.38 -12.40 10.20
CA VAL A 78 4.49 -11.17 9.44
C VAL A 78 3.66 -11.32 8.18
N VAL A 79 2.60 -10.52 8.06
CA VAL A 79 1.66 -10.55 6.93
C VAL A 79 2.06 -9.49 5.90
N ALA A 80 1.82 -9.75 4.62
CA ALA A 80 2.13 -8.80 3.56
C ALA A 80 1.42 -7.45 3.80
N PRO A 81 2.15 -6.34 3.88
CA PRO A 81 1.56 -5.02 4.05
C PRO A 81 0.89 -4.48 2.77
N ALA A 82 1.05 -5.15 1.64
CA ALA A 82 0.55 -4.67 0.35
C ALA A 82 0.24 -5.80 -0.64
N ASP A 83 -0.62 -5.49 -1.61
CA ASP A 83 -0.76 -6.27 -2.84
C ASP A 83 0.42 -5.99 -3.76
N GLY A 84 1.00 -7.03 -4.31
CA GLY A 84 2.11 -6.81 -5.24
C GLY A 84 2.86 -8.07 -5.60
N LYS A 85 4.12 -7.90 -5.86
CA LYS A 85 5.07 -8.95 -6.21
C LYS A 85 6.33 -8.79 -5.38
N ILE A 86 6.85 -9.86 -4.82
CA ILE A 86 8.12 -9.86 -4.09
C ILE A 86 9.25 -9.55 -5.08
N VAL A 87 10.02 -8.51 -4.79
CA VAL A 87 11.15 -8.06 -5.62
C VAL A 87 12.50 -8.12 -4.89
N VAL A 88 12.49 -8.29 -3.57
CA VAL A 88 13.69 -8.51 -2.76
C VAL A 88 13.36 -9.47 -1.61
N VAL A 89 14.24 -10.42 -1.36
CA VAL A 89 14.30 -11.25 -0.14
C VAL A 89 15.78 -11.47 0.13
N GLU A 90 16.39 -10.65 0.95
CA GLU A 90 17.84 -10.71 1.24
C GLU A 90 18.18 -10.10 2.61
N GLU A 91 19.38 -10.37 3.07
CA GLU A 91 19.96 -9.65 4.20
C GLU A 91 20.52 -8.31 3.69
N ALA A 92 20.00 -7.20 4.19
CA ALA A 92 20.43 -5.85 3.85
C ALA A 92 20.84 -5.08 5.11
N GLU A 93 21.85 -4.22 4.99
CA GLU A 93 22.20 -3.28 6.04
C GLU A 93 21.13 -2.18 6.16
N GLU A 94 20.64 -1.97 7.37
CA GLU A 94 19.75 -0.84 7.68
C GLU A 94 20.53 0.18 8.53
N ASN A 95 20.99 1.25 7.87
CA ASN A 95 21.94 2.22 8.44
C ASN A 95 21.26 3.40 9.14
N THR A 96 19.91 3.52 9.09
CA THR A 96 19.20 4.69 9.64
C THR A 96 18.83 4.52 11.11
N TYR A 97 18.39 3.33 11.50
CA TYR A 97 17.84 3.07 12.85
C TYR A 97 18.51 1.90 13.56
N PHE A 98 18.76 0.81 12.85
CA PHE A 98 19.28 -0.41 13.47
C PHE A 98 20.79 -0.46 13.45
N HIS A 99 21.42 0.12 12.43
CA HIS A 99 22.87 0.08 12.19
C HIS A 99 23.41 -1.37 12.18
N ASP A 100 22.58 -2.28 11.69
CA ASP A 100 22.89 -3.71 11.58
C ASP A 100 22.24 -4.32 10.32
N LYS A 101 22.53 -5.60 10.08
CA LYS A 101 21.87 -6.37 9.02
C LYS A 101 20.47 -6.80 9.44
N ARG A 102 19.53 -6.67 8.51
CA ARG A 102 18.15 -7.09 8.65
C ARG A 102 17.73 -7.95 7.47
N LEU A 103 16.80 -8.88 7.71
CA LEU A 103 16.10 -9.55 6.62
C LEU A 103 15.14 -8.54 5.98
N MET A 104 15.43 -8.12 4.74
CA MET A 104 14.60 -7.21 3.97
C MET A 104 13.73 -8.00 3.01
N ILE A 105 12.42 -7.76 3.08
CA ILE A 105 11.42 -8.27 2.13
C ILE A 105 10.74 -7.07 1.48
N SER A 106 10.82 -6.98 0.15
CA SER A 106 10.27 -5.85 -0.61
C SER A 106 9.15 -6.29 -1.52
N ILE A 107 8.05 -5.54 -1.50
CA ILE A 107 6.85 -5.77 -2.31
C ILE A 107 6.65 -4.61 -3.27
N PHE A 108 6.79 -4.86 -4.56
CA PHE A 108 6.49 -3.89 -5.61
C PHE A 108 5.01 -3.91 -5.96
N MET A 109 4.38 -2.74 -5.98
CA MET A 109 2.98 -2.53 -6.28
C MET A 109 2.83 -1.90 -7.66
N SER A 110 2.32 -2.65 -8.63
CA SER A 110 1.98 -2.11 -9.96
C SER A 110 0.73 -1.21 -9.86
N PRO A 111 0.50 -0.28 -10.80
CA PRO A 111 -0.69 0.59 -10.80
C PRO A 111 -2.04 -0.15 -10.79
N LEU A 112 -2.06 -1.43 -11.16
CA LEU A 112 -3.27 -2.25 -11.16
C LEU A 112 -3.52 -2.98 -9.84
N ASN A 113 -2.56 -2.99 -8.91
CA ASN A 113 -2.73 -3.57 -7.59
C ASN A 113 -3.61 -2.69 -6.69
N VAL A 114 -4.05 -3.23 -5.54
CA VAL A 114 -4.63 -2.43 -4.46
C VAL A 114 -3.51 -1.63 -3.80
N HIS A 115 -3.71 -0.32 -3.63
CA HIS A 115 -2.69 0.58 -3.09
C HIS A 115 -2.89 0.94 -1.60
N ALA A 116 -3.90 0.37 -0.95
CA ALA A 116 -4.01 0.38 0.50
C ALA A 116 -2.89 -0.47 1.11
N ASN A 117 -2.34 0.00 2.22
CA ASN A 117 -1.34 -0.74 2.99
C ASN A 117 -1.90 -1.09 4.36
N TRP A 118 -1.52 -2.26 4.86
CA TRP A 118 -1.93 -2.82 6.15
C TRP A 118 -0.73 -2.97 7.08
N PHE A 119 -0.98 -3.00 8.38
CA PHE A 119 0.07 -3.33 9.33
C PHE A 119 0.50 -4.79 9.15
N PRO A 120 1.81 -5.08 9.06
CA PRO A 120 2.28 -6.45 8.83
C PRO A 120 2.32 -7.30 10.10
N VAL A 121 2.31 -6.68 11.27
CA VAL A 121 2.38 -7.32 12.58
C VAL A 121 1.49 -6.60 13.57
N ASP A 122 1.05 -7.31 14.61
CA ASP A 122 0.46 -6.71 15.80
C ASP A 122 1.57 -6.10 16.66
N GLY A 123 1.31 -4.96 17.28
CA GLY A 123 2.30 -4.31 18.14
C GLY A 123 1.98 -2.85 18.45
N LYS A 124 3.00 -2.12 18.86
CA LYS A 124 2.92 -0.69 19.14
C LYS A 124 3.81 0.09 18.19
N VAL A 125 3.26 1.12 17.57
CA VAL A 125 4.01 2.02 16.70
C VAL A 125 4.94 2.89 17.54
N LYS A 126 6.24 2.71 17.40
CA LYS A 126 7.28 3.44 18.16
C LYS A 126 7.47 4.85 17.63
N PHE A 127 7.49 5.00 16.32
CA PHE A 127 7.55 6.28 15.63
C PHE A 127 7.08 6.17 14.17
N VAL A 128 6.76 7.32 13.59
CA VAL A 128 6.51 7.52 12.16
C VAL A 128 7.34 8.70 11.70
N LYS A 129 8.12 8.53 10.64
CA LYS A 129 8.94 9.60 10.05
C LYS A 129 8.75 9.64 8.53
N HIS A 130 8.59 10.85 7.99
CA HIS A 130 8.53 11.10 6.57
C HIS A 130 9.83 11.73 6.09
N PHE A 131 10.32 11.27 4.96
CA PHE A 131 11.52 11.76 4.30
C PHE A 131 11.16 12.23 2.90
N ASN A 132 11.50 13.47 2.60
CA ASN A 132 11.45 13.96 1.23
C ASN A 132 12.59 13.34 0.45
N GLY A 133 12.36 13.02 -0.81
CA GLY A 133 13.36 12.39 -1.64
C GLY A 133 13.05 12.50 -3.12
N ASN A 134 13.74 11.72 -3.91
CA ASN A 134 13.56 11.60 -5.35
C ASN A 134 12.33 10.75 -5.70
N TYR A 135 12.06 10.61 -7.00
CA TYR A 135 10.99 9.78 -7.54
C TYR A 135 11.55 8.81 -8.59
N HIS A 136 12.52 8.00 -8.18
CA HIS A 136 13.03 6.92 -9.03
C HIS A 136 12.00 5.80 -9.17
N LYS A 137 12.17 4.96 -10.20
CA LYS A 137 11.33 3.77 -10.38
C LYS A 137 11.42 2.89 -9.14
N ALA A 138 10.29 2.60 -8.51
CA ALA A 138 10.23 1.94 -7.20
C ALA A 138 10.88 0.53 -7.14
N TRP A 139 11.02 -0.15 -8.27
CA TRP A 139 11.67 -1.46 -8.33
C TRP A 139 13.21 -1.41 -8.34
N LEU A 140 13.81 -0.21 -8.44
CA LEU A 140 15.27 -0.05 -8.37
C LEU A 140 15.73 -0.16 -6.91
N PRO A 141 16.88 -0.84 -6.65
CA PRO A 141 17.41 -0.99 -5.28
C PRO A 141 17.55 0.35 -4.54
N LYS A 142 18.13 1.35 -5.21
CA LYS A 142 18.34 2.69 -4.65
C LYS A 142 17.08 3.46 -4.29
N ALA A 143 15.91 3.05 -4.79
CA ALA A 143 14.64 3.70 -4.46
C ALA A 143 14.30 3.61 -2.97
N SER A 144 14.79 2.60 -2.26
CA SER A 144 14.57 2.44 -0.82
C SER A 144 15.14 3.58 0.02
N GLU A 145 16.26 4.16 -0.40
CA GLU A 145 16.97 5.21 0.35
C GLU A 145 16.80 6.60 -0.27
N GLU A 146 16.75 6.69 -1.61
CA GLU A 146 16.75 7.97 -2.31
C GLU A 146 15.37 8.55 -2.56
N ASN A 147 14.30 7.72 -2.62
CA ASN A 147 12.96 8.22 -2.90
C ASN A 147 12.28 8.80 -1.66
N GLU A 148 11.26 9.65 -1.91
CA GLU A 148 10.31 10.01 -0.86
C GLU A 148 9.77 8.74 -0.21
N HIS A 149 9.89 8.65 1.12
CA HIS A 149 9.46 7.47 1.86
C HIS A 149 8.92 7.85 3.25
N ALA A 150 8.13 6.95 3.81
CA ALA A 150 7.67 7.02 5.18
C ALA A 150 8.08 5.75 5.92
N ASP A 151 8.80 5.94 7.02
CA ASP A 151 9.29 4.89 7.91
C ASP A 151 8.38 4.76 9.12
N ILE A 152 7.93 3.55 9.38
CA ILE A 152 7.06 3.19 10.49
C ILE A 152 7.77 2.08 11.28
N MET A 153 8.17 2.38 12.50
CA MET A 153 8.77 1.40 13.41
C MET A 153 7.69 0.83 14.31
N ILE A 154 7.58 -0.49 14.33
CA ILE A 154 6.61 -1.22 15.15
C ILE A 154 7.38 -2.14 16.10
N THR A 155 7.06 -2.08 17.38
CA THR A 155 7.57 -3.05 18.36
C THR A 155 6.48 -4.08 18.65
N THR A 156 6.76 -5.34 18.36
CA THR A 156 5.82 -6.45 18.63
C THR A 156 5.64 -6.70 20.13
N PRO A 157 4.60 -7.43 20.56
CA PRO A 157 4.43 -7.77 21.97
C PRO A 157 5.63 -8.49 22.59
N ASP A 158 6.38 -9.26 21.79
CA ASP A 158 7.61 -9.96 22.21
C ASP A 158 8.85 -9.05 22.23
N GLY A 159 8.70 -7.74 21.97
CA GLY A 159 9.77 -6.76 22.00
C GLY A 159 10.67 -6.74 20.76
N GLN A 160 10.26 -7.35 19.65
CA GLN A 160 11.01 -7.31 18.40
C GLN A 160 10.63 -6.07 17.58
N ASP A 161 11.62 -5.32 17.11
CA ASP A 161 11.40 -4.15 16.26
C ASP A 161 11.33 -4.54 14.78
N VAL A 162 10.23 -4.14 14.13
CA VAL A 162 9.94 -4.30 12.69
C VAL A 162 9.83 -2.92 12.07
N LEU A 163 10.67 -2.63 11.06
CA LEU A 163 10.58 -1.40 10.29
C LEU A 163 9.82 -1.65 8.99
N VAL A 164 8.81 -0.83 8.75
CA VAL A 164 8.07 -0.81 7.48
C VAL A 164 8.35 0.52 6.78
N ARG A 165 8.85 0.45 5.55
CA ARG A 165 9.14 1.62 4.73
C ARG A 165 8.19 1.67 3.54
N GLN A 166 7.32 2.66 3.51
CA GLN A 166 6.48 2.98 2.35
C GLN A 166 7.29 3.87 1.41
N ILE A 167 7.46 3.48 0.15
CA ILE A 167 8.34 4.15 -0.82
C ILE A 167 7.52 4.62 -2.00
N ALA A 168 7.62 5.92 -2.32
CA ALA A 168 7.04 6.50 -3.52
C ALA A 168 7.81 6.05 -4.77
N GLY A 169 7.10 5.87 -5.87
CA GLY A 169 7.70 5.57 -7.17
C GLY A 169 7.67 6.77 -8.13
N ALA A 170 8.05 6.56 -9.39
CA ALA A 170 8.17 7.61 -10.39
C ALA A 170 6.86 8.38 -10.68
N LEU A 171 5.72 7.74 -10.50
CA LEU A 171 4.39 8.35 -10.66
C LEU A 171 3.76 8.74 -9.33
N ALA A 172 4.21 8.14 -8.23
CA ALA A 172 3.71 8.39 -6.89
C ALA A 172 4.38 9.64 -6.31
N ARG A 173 3.59 10.65 -6.01
CA ARG A 173 4.08 11.88 -5.38
C ARG A 173 3.49 12.09 -3.99
N ARG A 174 2.85 11.08 -3.41
CA ARG A 174 2.23 11.22 -2.09
C ARG A 174 2.07 9.87 -1.39
N ILE A 175 2.67 9.80 -0.22
CA ILE A 175 2.47 8.73 0.75
C ILE A 175 1.53 9.28 1.82
N VAL A 176 0.46 8.56 2.10
CA VAL A 176 -0.44 8.84 3.21
C VAL A 176 -0.27 7.74 4.25
N THR A 177 0.18 8.11 5.43
CA THR A 177 0.37 7.20 6.55
C THR A 177 -0.70 7.45 7.59
N TYR A 178 -1.35 6.38 8.08
CA TYR A 178 -2.38 6.42 9.13
C TYR A 178 -1.81 5.98 10.47
N ALA A 179 -0.65 5.33 10.46
CA ALA A 179 0.09 4.98 11.65
C ALA A 179 0.40 6.25 12.46
N LYS A 180 0.25 6.17 13.78
CA LYS A 180 0.59 7.24 14.70
C LYS A 180 1.51 6.69 15.79
N ALA A 181 2.53 7.46 16.14
CA ALA A 181 3.44 7.12 17.21
C ALA A 181 2.70 6.88 18.52
N GLU A 182 3.15 5.90 19.28
CA GLU A 182 2.62 5.48 20.59
C GLU A 182 1.23 4.79 20.55
N GLU A 183 0.57 4.66 19.38
CA GLU A 183 -0.69 3.91 19.23
C GLU A 183 -0.41 2.42 19.01
N GLU A 184 -1.30 1.57 19.49
CA GLU A 184 -1.32 0.15 19.14
C GLU A 184 -1.75 -0.03 17.69
N CYS A 185 -1.23 -1.07 17.05
CA CYS A 185 -1.58 -1.44 15.67
C CYS A 185 -1.79 -2.95 15.58
N TYR A 186 -2.70 -3.33 14.71
CA TYR A 186 -3.08 -4.72 14.51
C TYR A 186 -3.08 -5.08 13.02
N ILE A 187 -2.75 -6.32 12.72
CA ILE A 187 -3.07 -6.93 11.43
C ILE A 187 -4.58 -6.70 11.17
N ASP A 188 -5.03 -6.60 9.94
CA ASP A 188 -6.37 -6.16 9.50
C ASP A 188 -6.60 -4.64 9.51
N GLU A 189 -5.70 -3.84 10.10
CA GLU A 189 -5.82 -2.39 10.11
C GLU A 189 -5.00 -1.73 8.99
N HIS A 190 -5.54 -0.62 8.47
CA HIS A 190 -4.86 0.13 7.43
C HIS A 190 -3.71 0.96 8.01
N MET A 191 -2.51 0.69 7.56
CA MET A 191 -1.31 1.46 7.88
C MET A 191 -1.19 2.74 7.03
N GLY A 192 -1.66 2.70 5.78
CA GLY A 192 -1.54 3.84 4.87
C GLY A 192 -2.05 3.60 3.46
N PHE A 193 -1.72 4.53 2.57
CA PHE A 193 -2.02 4.49 1.14
C PHE A 193 -0.93 5.18 0.34
N ILE A 194 -0.41 4.55 -0.71
CA ILE A 194 0.61 5.13 -1.59
C ILE A 194 0.01 5.36 -2.97
N LYS A 195 0.07 6.61 -3.48
CA LYS A 195 -0.51 6.96 -4.77
C LYS A 195 0.45 6.58 -5.92
N LEU A 196 0.02 5.70 -6.84
CA LEU A 196 0.59 5.34 -8.15
C LEU A 196 2.05 4.80 -8.19
N GLY A 197 2.17 3.46 -8.30
CA GLY A 197 3.43 2.77 -8.55
C GLY A 197 4.42 2.91 -7.39
N SER A 198 4.44 1.94 -6.50
CA SER A 198 5.08 2.06 -5.19
C SER A 198 5.75 0.76 -4.76
N ARG A 199 6.47 0.83 -3.67
CA ARG A 199 7.09 -0.32 -3.03
C ARG A 199 6.93 -0.21 -1.52
N VAL A 200 6.79 -1.34 -0.87
CA VAL A 200 6.85 -1.43 0.59
C VAL A 200 7.95 -2.39 0.97
N ASP A 201 8.89 -1.91 1.79
CA ASP A 201 9.95 -2.72 2.37
C ASP A 201 9.62 -3.05 3.81
N VAL A 202 9.88 -4.28 4.22
CA VAL A 202 9.75 -4.76 5.59
C VAL A 202 11.12 -5.27 6.04
N PHE A 203 11.67 -4.65 7.08
CA PHE A 203 12.95 -5.03 7.68
C PHE A 203 12.70 -5.77 8.99
N LEU A 204 13.16 -6.99 9.05
CA LEU A 204 12.95 -7.93 10.15
C LEU A 204 14.27 -8.30 10.82
N PRO A 205 14.25 -8.75 12.09
CA PRO A 205 15.45 -9.36 12.70
C PRO A 205 15.97 -10.53 11.84
N LEU A 206 17.29 -10.77 11.83
CA LEU A 206 17.88 -11.89 11.09
C LEU A 206 17.43 -13.27 11.60
N THR A 207 16.87 -13.32 12.82
CA THR A 207 16.26 -14.53 13.36
C THR A 207 14.94 -14.90 12.71
N ALA A 208 14.31 -13.95 11.98
CA ALA A 208 13.07 -14.19 11.26
C ALA A 208 13.30 -15.11 10.05
N LYS A 209 12.32 -15.95 9.76
CA LYS A 209 12.34 -16.85 8.61
C LYS A 209 11.41 -16.38 7.52
N ALA A 210 11.96 -16.07 6.32
CA ALA A 210 11.16 -15.76 5.16
C ALA A 210 10.26 -16.96 4.76
N CYS A 211 9.00 -16.66 4.43
CA CYS A 211 8.00 -17.62 3.97
C CYS A 211 7.63 -17.42 2.48
N VAL A 212 8.30 -16.50 1.81
CA VAL A 212 8.07 -16.13 0.40
C VAL A 212 9.38 -16.20 -0.38
N THR A 213 9.24 -16.26 -1.71
CA THR A 213 10.38 -16.24 -2.63
C THR A 213 10.25 -15.07 -3.61
N MET A 214 11.37 -14.76 -4.29
CA MET A 214 11.38 -13.78 -5.38
C MET A 214 10.29 -14.08 -6.40
N ASP A 215 9.71 -13.03 -6.94
CA ASP A 215 8.65 -13.07 -7.96
C ASP A 215 7.30 -13.59 -7.49
N GLN A 216 7.16 -14.03 -6.25
CA GLN A 216 5.90 -14.51 -5.70
C GLN A 216 4.88 -13.35 -5.59
N PRO A 217 3.62 -13.53 -6.04
CA PRO A 217 2.57 -12.55 -5.81
C PRO A 217 2.14 -12.53 -4.34
N THR A 218 1.82 -11.35 -3.84
CA THR A 218 1.30 -11.14 -2.49
C THR A 218 -0.10 -10.52 -2.53
N THR A 219 -0.91 -10.90 -1.56
CA THR A 219 -2.17 -10.25 -1.23
C THR A 219 -2.01 -9.62 0.15
N GLY A 220 -2.07 -8.29 0.20
CA GLY A 220 -1.99 -7.53 1.45
C GLY A 220 -3.02 -8.01 2.45
N ASP A 221 -2.64 -8.04 3.73
CA ASP A 221 -3.46 -8.53 4.82
C ASP A 221 -3.85 -10.04 4.77
N GLN A 222 -3.22 -10.82 3.89
CA GLN A 222 -3.53 -12.25 3.75
C GLN A 222 -2.32 -13.16 3.58
N THR A 223 -1.32 -12.72 2.83
CA THR A 223 -0.13 -13.54 2.55
C THR A 223 0.86 -13.46 3.71
N VAL A 224 1.20 -14.58 4.33
CA VAL A 224 2.29 -14.63 5.31
C VAL A 224 3.62 -14.50 4.56
N ILE A 225 4.42 -13.47 4.88
CA ILE A 225 5.72 -13.21 4.23
C ILE A 225 6.90 -13.68 5.07
N ALA A 226 6.74 -13.71 6.40
CA ALA A 226 7.78 -14.22 7.29
C ALA A 226 7.19 -14.71 8.61
N LYS A 227 8.03 -15.40 9.40
CA LYS A 227 7.76 -15.79 10.79
C LYS A 227 8.89 -15.27 11.66
N LEU A 228 8.54 -14.54 12.72
CA LEU A 228 9.46 -14.10 13.78
C LEU A 228 9.87 -15.28 14.68
N ALA A 229 11.00 -15.16 15.33
CA ALA A 229 11.54 -16.19 16.21
C ALA A 229 10.75 -16.32 17.54
#